data_f586643f42d007df7956c2be585d3044
#
_entry.id   f586643f42d007df7956c2be585d3044
#
_cell.length_a   1.000
_cell.length_b   1.000
_cell.length_c   1.000
_cell.angle_alpha   90.00
_cell.angle_beta   90.00
_cell.angle_gamma   90.00
#
_symmetry.space_group_name_H-M   'P 1'
#
loop_
_entity.id
_entity.type
_entity.pdbx_description
1 polymer ?
#
loop_
_entity_poly.entity_id
_entity_poly.type
_entity_poly.pdbx_seq_one_letter_code
_entity_poly.pdbx_strand_id
1 'polypeptide(L)'
;MGEVHAMTLIDDFPALDTFARIVSAGSLSAAARELDLSLSVVSKRLTHLESRLGVRLLHRTTRQQTLTDDGAQFHAQVLRILAEVEHAETLMRDRRGTVSGVLRVTAPGELGRLRIAPLIAAFQQRHPQLTVQLMLTDTVVDLLAADIDVAVRIGNLADSTMIARELAPNHRVLCASPGYLAAHGWPAHPAELRAHRCIVMGDQPRAEWRFDGAQGDVAVEVTATLLTNDGGAARTLALEGAGIALKSIWDVGADLDAGRLVRVLPAFEAPAAPLHAVYPGGRHVSLRVRTFVDFLREQLRHAWRRHD
;
A
#
# COMPACT_ATOMS: atom_id res chain seq x y z
N MET A 1 51.39 14.55 -11.83
CA MET A 1 50.44 14.39 -10.71
C MET A 1 49.30 13.54 -11.25
N GLY A 2 49.43 12.19 -11.12
CA GLY A 2 48.48 11.25 -11.68
C GLY A 2 47.24 11.19 -10.78
N GLU A 3 46.09 11.48 -11.36
CA GLU A 3 44.80 11.17 -10.73
C GLU A 3 44.71 9.65 -10.56
N VAL A 4 44.78 9.19 -9.31
CA VAL A 4 44.39 7.84 -8.96
C VAL A 4 42.87 7.79 -9.11
N HIS A 5 42.38 7.32 -10.28
CA HIS A 5 41.02 6.87 -10.41
C HIS A 5 40.86 5.72 -9.42
N ALA A 6 40.17 5.98 -8.30
CA ALA A 6 39.69 4.93 -7.40
C ALA A 6 38.82 4.03 -8.28
N MET A 7 39.36 2.89 -8.68
CA MET A 7 38.60 1.85 -9.38
C MET A 7 37.47 1.42 -8.46
N THR A 8 36.25 1.86 -8.76
CA THR A 8 35.06 1.41 -8.05
C THR A 8 35.00 -0.11 -8.19
N LEU A 9 34.87 -0.82 -7.08
CA LEU A 9 34.71 -2.28 -7.04
C LEU A 9 33.49 -2.75 -7.85
N ILE A 10 32.56 -1.82 -8.14
CA ILE A 10 31.31 -2.06 -8.83
C ILE A 10 31.27 -1.16 -10.07
N ASP A 11 31.50 -1.71 -11.23
CA ASP A 11 31.45 -1.05 -12.55
C ASP A 11 30.41 -1.68 -13.50
N ASP A 12 29.68 -2.71 -13.01
CA ASP A 12 28.73 -3.49 -13.79
C ASP A 12 27.30 -3.30 -13.25
N PHE A 13 26.65 -2.21 -13.71
CA PHE A 13 25.25 -1.92 -13.37
C PHE A 13 24.30 -3.08 -13.70
N PRO A 14 24.40 -3.78 -14.88
CA PRO A 14 23.64 -4.98 -15.16
C PRO A 14 23.78 -6.10 -14.12
N ALA A 15 24.92 -6.21 -13.42
CA ALA A 15 25.09 -7.21 -12.35
C ALA A 15 24.29 -6.83 -11.09
N LEU A 16 24.19 -5.52 -10.76
CA LEU A 16 23.36 -5.03 -9.65
C LEU A 16 21.88 -5.32 -9.90
N ASP A 17 21.37 -4.96 -11.09
CA ASP A 17 19.98 -5.25 -11.48
C ASP A 17 19.70 -6.76 -11.48
N THR A 18 20.63 -7.57 -12.03
CA THR A 18 20.50 -9.04 -12.00
C THR A 18 20.41 -9.57 -10.57
N PHE A 19 21.23 -9.07 -9.63
CA PHE A 19 21.20 -9.48 -8.25
C PHE A 19 19.87 -9.11 -7.56
N ALA A 20 19.41 -7.87 -7.72
CA ALA A 20 18.12 -7.44 -7.19
C ALA A 20 16.96 -8.30 -7.74
N ARG A 21 17.00 -8.62 -9.03
CA ARG A 21 15.99 -9.47 -9.67
C ARG A 21 16.02 -10.91 -9.18
N ILE A 22 17.20 -11.48 -8.90
CA ILE A 22 17.30 -12.83 -8.29
C ILE A 22 16.63 -12.87 -6.93
N VAL A 23 16.84 -11.83 -6.11
CA VAL A 23 16.24 -11.75 -4.78
C VAL A 23 14.72 -11.61 -4.89
N SER A 24 14.20 -10.71 -5.73
CA SER A 24 12.75 -10.51 -5.88
C SER A 24 12.03 -11.71 -6.49
N ALA A 25 12.63 -12.38 -7.48
CA ALA A 25 12.07 -13.56 -8.15
C ALA A 25 12.24 -14.86 -7.34
N GLY A 26 13.06 -14.85 -6.27
CA GLY A 26 13.31 -15.99 -5.39
C GLY A 26 14.16 -17.11 -6.00
N SER A 27 14.55 -17.02 -7.28
CA SER A 27 15.43 -18.00 -7.93
C SER A 27 16.14 -17.44 -9.17
N LEU A 28 17.33 -17.99 -9.48
CA LEU A 28 18.08 -17.63 -10.69
C LEU A 28 17.27 -17.91 -11.97
N SER A 29 16.52 -19.02 -11.99
CA SER A 29 15.73 -19.39 -13.18
C SER A 29 14.53 -18.47 -13.40
N ALA A 30 13.90 -17.97 -12.34
CA ALA A 30 12.83 -16.99 -12.43
C ALA A 30 13.39 -15.63 -12.88
N ALA A 31 14.48 -15.17 -12.27
CA ALA A 31 15.17 -13.94 -12.68
C ALA A 31 15.64 -13.98 -14.14
N ALA A 32 16.13 -15.12 -14.61
CA ALA A 32 16.55 -15.29 -16.00
C ALA A 32 15.39 -15.09 -16.98
N ARG A 33 14.21 -15.61 -16.65
CA ARG A 33 12.99 -15.41 -17.47
C ARG A 33 12.52 -13.96 -17.46
N GLU A 34 12.53 -13.30 -16.28
CA GLU A 34 12.13 -11.91 -16.16
C GLU A 34 13.05 -10.94 -16.90
N LEU A 35 14.36 -11.26 -16.95
CA LEU A 35 15.37 -10.44 -17.60
C LEU A 35 15.56 -10.80 -19.09
N ASP A 36 14.84 -11.80 -19.60
CA ASP A 36 15.04 -12.35 -20.96
C ASP A 36 16.51 -12.76 -21.23
N LEU A 37 17.12 -13.41 -20.22
CA LEU A 37 18.50 -13.87 -20.26
C LEU A 37 18.58 -15.38 -20.06
N SER A 38 19.69 -15.98 -20.51
CA SER A 38 19.97 -17.39 -20.17
C SER A 38 20.36 -17.52 -18.69
N LEU A 39 20.02 -18.67 -18.08
CA LEU A 39 20.40 -18.99 -16.70
C LEU A 39 21.93 -18.90 -16.48
N SER A 40 22.72 -19.30 -17.51
CA SER A 40 24.18 -19.22 -17.47
C SER A 40 24.69 -17.77 -17.36
N VAL A 41 24.05 -16.82 -18.04
CA VAL A 41 24.39 -15.39 -17.96
C VAL A 41 24.07 -14.84 -16.58
N VAL A 42 22.87 -15.11 -16.04
CA VAL A 42 22.45 -14.69 -14.72
C VAL A 42 23.39 -15.24 -13.63
N SER A 43 23.72 -16.55 -13.69
CA SER A 43 24.66 -17.17 -12.77
C SER A 43 26.07 -16.57 -12.87
N LYS A 44 26.56 -16.29 -14.08
CA LYS A 44 27.88 -15.69 -14.32
C LYS A 44 27.94 -14.26 -13.75
N ARG A 45 26.89 -13.44 -13.96
CA ARG A 45 26.81 -12.08 -13.40
C ARG A 45 26.85 -12.08 -11.88
N LEU A 46 26.05 -12.95 -11.23
CA LEU A 46 26.07 -13.11 -9.79
C LEU A 46 27.45 -13.54 -9.28
N THR A 47 28.04 -14.59 -9.86
CA THR A 47 29.37 -15.08 -9.45
C THR A 47 30.45 -14.01 -9.62
N HIS A 48 30.40 -13.23 -10.70
CA HIS A 48 31.32 -12.12 -10.93
C HIS A 48 31.16 -11.03 -9.88
N LEU A 49 29.92 -10.65 -9.55
CA LEU A 49 29.61 -9.66 -8.51
C LEU A 49 30.14 -10.12 -7.14
N GLU A 50 29.83 -11.35 -6.71
CA GLU A 50 30.33 -11.94 -5.46
C GLU A 50 31.87 -11.99 -5.40
N SER A 51 32.51 -12.39 -6.53
CA SER A 51 33.97 -12.44 -6.62
C SER A 51 34.62 -11.05 -6.46
N ARG A 52 34.02 -10.00 -7.03
CA ARG A 52 34.53 -8.63 -6.90
C ARG A 52 34.34 -8.02 -5.52
N LEU A 53 33.24 -8.38 -4.87
CA LEU A 53 32.95 -7.96 -3.51
C LEU A 53 33.75 -8.77 -2.45
N GLY A 54 34.26 -9.95 -2.83
CA GLY A 54 34.97 -10.86 -1.95
C GLY A 54 34.06 -11.57 -0.92
N VAL A 55 32.74 -11.46 -1.07
CA VAL A 55 31.75 -12.05 -0.16
C VAL A 55 30.65 -12.76 -0.95
N ARG A 56 30.00 -13.73 -0.32
CA ARG A 56 28.80 -14.35 -0.88
C ARG A 56 27.57 -13.57 -0.48
N LEU A 57 26.70 -13.28 -1.46
CA LEU A 57 25.46 -12.56 -1.26
C LEU A 57 24.26 -13.50 -1.07
N LEU A 58 24.35 -14.73 -1.62
CA LEU A 58 23.27 -15.71 -1.56
C LEU A 58 23.78 -17.06 -1.01
N HIS A 59 22.97 -17.70 -0.19
CA HIS A 59 23.17 -19.11 0.18
C HIS A 59 22.84 -20.01 -1.00
N ARG A 60 23.75 -20.87 -1.41
CA ARG A 60 23.51 -21.83 -2.48
C ARG A 60 22.74 -23.03 -1.94
N THR A 61 21.42 -23.00 -2.01
CA THR A 61 20.58 -24.19 -1.89
C THR A 61 19.88 -24.46 -3.21
N THR A 62 19.67 -25.72 -3.55
CA THR A 62 19.12 -26.13 -4.88
C THR A 62 17.63 -25.80 -5.04
N ARG A 63 16.91 -25.36 -4.00
CA ARG A 63 15.46 -25.12 -4.03
C ARG A 63 15.01 -23.68 -3.73
N GLN A 64 15.76 -22.93 -2.93
CA GLN A 64 15.46 -21.51 -2.63
C GLN A 64 16.75 -20.73 -2.46
N GLN A 65 16.78 -19.51 -3.00
CA GLN A 65 17.89 -18.59 -2.79
C GLN A 65 17.52 -17.71 -1.57
N THR A 66 18.33 -17.75 -0.53
CA THR A 66 18.19 -16.88 0.63
C THR A 66 19.40 -15.96 0.71
N LEU A 67 19.18 -14.72 1.14
CA LEU A 67 20.25 -13.75 1.34
C LEU A 67 21.16 -14.19 2.50
N THR A 68 22.47 -13.96 2.37
CA THR A 68 23.38 -13.89 3.51
C THR A 68 23.19 -12.55 4.24
N ASP A 69 23.79 -12.37 5.41
CA ASP A 69 23.75 -11.09 6.14
C ASP A 69 24.38 -9.97 5.30
N ASP A 70 25.53 -10.25 4.67
CA ASP A 70 26.17 -9.33 3.72
C ASP A 70 25.26 -9.06 2.51
N GLY A 71 24.60 -10.12 2.01
CA GLY A 71 23.64 -10.03 0.91
C GLY A 71 22.45 -9.14 1.23
N ALA A 72 21.90 -9.23 2.44
CA ALA A 72 20.78 -8.40 2.88
C ALA A 72 21.18 -6.91 2.95
N GLN A 73 22.34 -6.61 3.56
CA GLN A 73 22.86 -5.25 3.61
C GLN A 73 23.14 -4.69 2.22
N PHE A 74 23.81 -5.49 1.39
CA PHE A 74 24.14 -5.08 0.03
C PHE A 74 22.89 -4.89 -0.83
N HIS A 75 21.88 -5.77 -0.72
CA HIS A 75 20.61 -5.66 -1.43
C HIS A 75 19.90 -4.34 -1.15
N ALA A 76 19.85 -3.91 0.11
CA ALA A 76 19.26 -2.63 0.48
C ALA A 76 19.98 -1.43 -0.20
N GLN A 77 21.31 -1.49 -0.35
CA GLN A 77 22.06 -0.45 -1.07
C GLN A 77 21.85 -0.53 -2.58
N VAL A 78 21.81 -1.74 -3.15
CA VAL A 78 21.55 -1.95 -4.57
C VAL A 78 20.21 -1.36 -4.97
N LEU A 79 19.15 -1.59 -4.20
CA LEU A 79 17.83 -1.01 -4.45
C LEU A 79 17.88 0.52 -4.47
N ARG A 80 18.65 1.16 -3.58
CA ARG A 80 18.84 2.61 -3.58
C ARG A 80 19.56 3.11 -4.82
N ILE A 81 20.62 2.41 -5.26
CA ILE A 81 21.37 2.77 -6.46
C ILE A 81 20.48 2.67 -7.70
N LEU A 82 19.71 1.58 -7.82
CA LEU A 82 18.79 1.37 -8.94
C LEU A 82 17.70 2.45 -8.97
N ALA A 83 17.14 2.81 -7.81
CA ALA A 83 16.17 3.88 -7.67
C ALA A 83 16.75 5.26 -8.08
N GLU A 84 18.00 5.57 -7.72
CA GLU A 84 18.66 6.83 -8.11
C GLU A 84 18.91 6.91 -9.61
N VAL A 85 19.28 5.78 -10.26
CA VAL A 85 19.44 5.75 -11.72
C VAL A 85 18.09 5.92 -12.43
N GLU A 86 17.04 5.21 -11.99
CA GLU A 86 15.68 5.41 -12.51
C GLU A 86 15.22 6.85 -12.30
N HIS A 87 15.57 7.45 -11.15
CA HIS A 87 15.29 8.85 -10.88
C HIS A 87 15.98 9.79 -11.88
N ALA A 88 17.27 9.57 -12.15
CA ALA A 88 18.02 10.39 -13.12
C ALA A 88 17.44 10.27 -14.54
N GLU A 89 17.06 9.06 -14.97
CA GLU A 89 16.39 8.85 -16.26
C GLU A 89 15.02 9.55 -16.31
N THR A 90 14.27 9.47 -15.20
CA THR A 90 12.96 10.10 -15.07
C THR A 90 13.07 11.62 -15.16
N LEU A 91 14.09 12.24 -14.55
CA LEU A 91 14.34 13.67 -14.68
C LEU A 91 14.54 14.10 -16.13
N MET A 92 15.19 13.28 -16.96
CA MET A 92 15.38 13.57 -18.38
C MET A 92 14.08 13.39 -19.18
N ARG A 93 13.25 12.42 -18.80
CA ARG A 93 11.91 12.20 -19.41
C ARG A 93 10.92 13.29 -18.98
N ASP A 94 10.94 13.70 -17.72
CA ASP A 94 10.07 14.75 -17.16
C ASP A 94 10.26 16.10 -17.88
N ARG A 95 11.47 16.40 -18.35
CA ARG A 95 11.75 17.60 -19.18
C ARG A 95 10.99 17.62 -20.50
N ARG A 96 10.56 16.46 -20.98
CA ARG A 96 9.71 16.32 -22.20
C ARG A 96 8.22 16.44 -21.91
N GLY A 97 7.83 16.55 -20.62
CA GLY A 97 6.43 16.68 -20.20
C GLY A 97 5.57 15.42 -20.39
N THR A 98 6.18 14.28 -20.70
CA THR A 98 5.45 13.03 -20.96
C THR A 98 5.43 12.15 -19.74
N VAL A 99 4.22 11.79 -19.27
CA VAL A 99 4.01 10.84 -18.19
C VAL A 99 4.14 9.42 -18.74
N SER A 100 5.22 8.73 -18.39
CA SER A 100 5.53 7.39 -18.95
C SER A 100 6.31 6.52 -17.95
N GLY A 101 6.55 5.26 -18.30
CA GLY A 101 7.26 4.27 -17.46
C GLY A 101 6.34 3.43 -16.62
N VAL A 102 6.82 2.94 -15.46
CA VAL A 102 6.05 2.13 -14.52
C VAL A 102 5.72 2.96 -13.29
N LEU A 103 4.46 2.98 -12.88
CA LEU A 103 3.97 3.58 -11.63
C LEU A 103 3.46 2.45 -10.72
N ARG A 104 4.12 2.24 -9.60
CA ARG A 104 3.78 1.21 -8.63
C ARG A 104 2.97 1.82 -7.49
N VAL A 105 1.73 1.37 -7.37
CA VAL A 105 0.74 1.90 -6.42
C VAL A 105 0.30 0.82 -5.46
N THR A 106 0.20 1.14 -4.17
CA THR A 106 -0.49 0.28 -3.20
C THR A 106 -1.67 1.01 -2.57
N ALA A 107 -2.71 0.26 -2.24
CA ALA A 107 -3.92 0.78 -1.59
C ALA A 107 -4.56 -0.29 -0.69
N PRO A 108 -5.38 0.11 0.31
CA PRO A 108 -6.20 -0.82 1.07
C PRO A 108 -7.10 -1.66 0.14
N GLY A 109 -7.30 -2.93 0.50
CA GLY A 109 -7.97 -3.90 -0.37
C GLY A 109 -9.29 -3.42 -0.94
N GLU A 110 -10.23 -3.05 -0.10
CA GLU A 110 -11.58 -2.66 -0.53
C GLU A 110 -11.62 -1.27 -1.19
N LEU A 111 -10.99 -0.26 -0.57
CA LEU A 111 -10.85 1.07 -1.17
C LEU A 111 -10.18 0.99 -2.55
N GLY A 112 -9.15 0.14 -2.65
CA GLY A 112 -8.41 -0.08 -3.88
C GLY A 112 -9.28 -0.61 -5.01
N ARG A 113 -10.08 -1.66 -4.72
CA ARG A 113 -11.01 -2.25 -5.71
C ARG A 113 -12.12 -1.27 -6.12
N LEU A 114 -12.76 -0.63 -5.13
CA LEU A 114 -13.98 0.15 -5.36
C LEU A 114 -13.69 1.55 -5.91
N ARG A 115 -12.57 2.16 -5.53
CA ARG A 115 -12.30 3.58 -5.82
C ARG A 115 -11.02 3.80 -6.61
N ILE A 116 -9.90 3.16 -6.25
CA ILE A 116 -8.61 3.44 -6.87
C ILE A 116 -8.46 2.76 -8.23
N ALA A 117 -8.85 1.50 -8.38
CA ALA A 117 -8.73 0.79 -9.65
C ALA A 117 -9.52 1.43 -10.80
N PRO A 118 -10.77 1.89 -10.62
CA PRO A 118 -11.48 2.66 -11.65
C PRO A 118 -10.76 3.97 -12.03
N LEU A 119 -10.18 4.66 -11.04
CA LEU A 119 -9.44 5.90 -11.29
C LEU A 119 -8.11 5.62 -12.01
N ILE A 120 -7.43 4.53 -11.71
CA ILE A 120 -6.23 4.08 -12.45
C ILE A 120 -6.58 3.84 -13.92
N ALA A 121 -7.70 3.18 -14.21
CA ALA A 121 -8.13 2.94 -15.59
C ALA A 121 -8.35 4.27 -16.35
N ALA A 122 -9.02 5.24 -15.71
CA ALA A 122 -9.23 6.56 -16.29
C ALA A 122 -7.92 7.37 -16.45
N PHE A 123 -6.98 7.21 -15.52
CA PHE A 123 -5.67 7.84 -15.58
C PHE A 123 -4.81 7.27 -16.72
N GLN A 124 -4.78 5.95 -16.85
CA GLN A 124 -4.02 5.25 -17.88
C GLN A 124 -4.51 5.60 -19.29
N GLN A 125 -5.82 5.82 -19.50
CA GLN A 125 -6.36 6.32 -20.78
C GLN A 125 -5.79 7.70 -21.16
N ARG A 126 -5.52 8.57 -20.19
CA ARG A 126 -4.90 9.89 -20.42
C ARG A 126 -3.39 9.81 -20.63
N HIS A 127 -2.77 8.74 -20.16
CA HIS A 127 -1.33 8.51 -20.19
C HIS A 127 -0.99 7.11 -20.74
N PRO A 128 -1.19 6.85 -22.03
CA PRO A 128 -1.08 5.51 -22.63
C PRO A 128 0.34 4.92 -22.59
N GLN A 129 1.37 5.75 -22.35
CA GLN A 129 2.76 5.31 -22.21
C GLN A 129 3.12 4.91 -20.76
N LEU A 130 2.15 4.99 -19.85
CA LEU A 130 2.33 4.62 -18.45
C LEU A 130 1.80 3.21 -18.22
N THR A 131 2.60 2.36 -17.60
CA THR A 131 2.15 1.09 -17.01
C THR A 131 1.88 1.32 -15.54
N VAL A 132 0.71 0.94 -15.03
CA VAL A 132 0.41 1.03 -13.60
C VAL A 132 0.34 -0.36 -13.01
N GLN A 133 1.13 -0.61 -11.97
CA GLN A 133 1.09 -1.81 -11.17
C GLN A 133 0.36 -1.49 -9.85
N LEU A 134 -0.79 -2.11 -9.62
CA LEU A 134 -1.59 -1.93 -8.41
C LEU A 134 -1.44 -3.15 -7.50
N MET A 135 -0.98 -2.93 -6.28
CA MET A 135 -0.92 -3.91 -5.20
C MET A 135 -1.93 -3.54 -4.11
N LEU A 136 -2.84 -4.45 -3.80
CA LEU A 136 -3.86 -4.26 -2.77
C LEU A 136 -3.45 -4.98 -1.48
N THR A 137 -3.37 -4.22 -0.39
CA THR A 137 -3.05 -4.75 0.93
C THR A 137 -3.50 -3.81 2.04
N ASP A 138 -4.06 -4.37 3.11
CA ASP A 138 -4.44 -3.62 4.31
C ASP A 138 -3.28 -3.56 5.34
N THR A 139 -2.18 -4.27 5.09
CA THR A 139 -0.97 -4.17 5.90
C THR A 139 -0.11 -2.98 5.50
N VAL A 140 0.60 -2.40 6.46
CA VAL A 140 1.60 -1.36 6.20
C VAL A 140 2.83 -2.01 5.58
N VAL A 141 3.21 -1.55 4.37
CA VAL A 141 4.42 -1.99 3.67
C VAL A 141 5.47 -0.88 3.70
N ASP A 142 6.73 -1.27 3.80
CA ASP A 142 7.86 -0.37 3.56
C ASP A 142 7.92 -0.08 2.06
N LEU A 143 7.65 1.19 1.69
CA LEU A 143 7.55 1.61 0.29
C LEU A 143 8.87 1.49 -0.45
N LEU A 144 9.99 1.78 0.24
CA LEU A 144 11.32 1.72 -0.37
C LEU A 144 11.75 0.27 -0.59
N ALA A 145 11.57 -0.59 0.41
CA ALA A 145 11.93 -2.00 0.31
C ALA A 145 11.06 -2.77 -0.69
N ALA A 146 9.79 -2.34 -0.86
CA ALA A 146 8.83 -2.94 -1.78
C ALA A 146 8.82 -2.29 -3.18
N ASP A 147 9.70 -1.31 -3.44
CA ASP A 147 9.78 -0.57 -4.71
C ASP A 147 8.42 0.04 -5.13
N ILE A 148 7.74 0.71 -4.17
CA ILE A 148 6.44 1.33 -4.36
C ILE A 148 6.59 2.83 -4.51
N ASP A 149 6.05 3.39 -5.60
CA ASP A 149 6.09 4.83 -5.88
C ASP A 149 5.07 5.62 -5.03
N VAL A 150 3.85 5.07 -4.86
CA VAL A 150 2.75 5.74 -4.14
C VAL A 150 1.93 4.73 -3.33
N ALA A 151 1.68 5.04 -2.07
CA ALA A 151 0.70 4.33 -1.25
C ALA A 151 -0.52 5.22 -0.99
N VAL A 152 -1.72 4.71 -1.26
CA VAL A 152 -2.95 5.29 -0.71
C VAL A 152 -3.19 4.70 0.67
N ARG A 153 -3.41 5.54 1.68
CA ARG A 153 -3.58 5.12 3.07
C ARG A 153 -4.75 5.86 3.72
N ILE A 154 -5.36 5.23 4.72
CA ILE A 154 -6.47 5.78 5.52
C ILE A 154 -5.96 6.13 6.91
N GLY A 155 -6.29 7.32 7.40
CA GLY A 155 -5.99 7.77 8.76
C GLY A 155 -4.74 8.62 8.87
N ASN A 156 -4.41 8.97 10.11
CA ASN A 156 -3.23 9.74 10.44
C ASN A 156 -1.98 8.88 10.28
N LEU A 157 -0.99 9.45 9.67
CA LEU A 157 0.30 8.79 9.44
C LEU A 157 1.25 9.21 10.56
N ALA A 158 2.00 8.23 11.09
CA ALA A 158 3.08 8.51 12.01
C ALA A 158 4.16 9.35 11.31
N ASP A 159 4.90 10.14 12.07
CA ASP A 159 6.04 10.91 11.58
C ASP A 159 7.01 9.99 10.83
N SER A 160 7.20 10.27 9.55
CA SER A 160 8.09 9.52 8.67
C SER A 160 8.81 10.47 7.72
N THR A 161 9.89 9.99 7.10
CA THR A 161 10.61 10.72 6.04
C THR A 161 9.83 10.79 4.72
N MET A 162 8.63 10.20 4.69
CA MET A 162 7.73 10.17 3.54
C MET A 162 6.92 11.47 3.44
N ILE A 163 6.57 11.84 2.22
CA ILE A 163 5.59 12.91 1.98
C ILE A 163 4.19 12.30 2.08
N ALA A 164 3.37 12.89 2.96
CA ALA A 164 1.96 12.58 3.07
C ALA A 164 1.14 13.73 2.50
N ARG A 165 0.31 13.46 1.49
CA ARG A 165 -0.60 14.44 0.89
C ARG A 165 -2.04 13.98 1.03
N GLU A 166 -2.86 14.79 1.67
CA GLU A 166 -4.29 14.48 1.80
C GLU A 166 -4.97 14.49 0.43
N LEU A 167 -5.65 13.39 0.13
CA LEU A 167 -6.42 13.18 -1.11
C LEU A 167 -7.87 13.61 -0.93
N ALA A 168 -8.53 13.14 0.13
CA ALA A 168 -9.92 13.43 0.41
C ALA A 168 -10.24 13.20 1.89
N PRO A 169 -11.31 13.82 2.42
CA PRO A 169 -11.86 13.46 3.71
C PRO A 169 -12.29 11.99 3.75
N ASN A 170 -12.35 11.45 4.95
CA ASN A 170 -12.94 10.16 5.25
C ASN A 170 -13.26 10.08 6.73
N HIS A 171 -14.34 9.43 7.06
CA HIS A 171 -14.68 9.02 8.41
C HIS A 171 -15.05 7.54 8.43
N ARG A 172 -14.99 6.93 9.61
CA ARG A 172 -15.45 5.57 9.82
C ARG A 172 -16.84 5.59 10.39
N VAL A 173 -17.64 4.60 10.01
CA VAL A 173 -19.00 4.42 10.52
C VAL A 173 -19.16 3.02 11.09
N LEU A 174 -19.88 2.90 12.20
CA LEU A 174 -20.39 1.63 12.65
C LEU A 174 -21.54 1.22 11.74
N CYS A 175 -21.50 0.01 11.24
CA CYS A 175 -22.56 -0.53 10.36
C CYS A 175 -22.82 -2.01 10.61
N ALA A 176 -24.04 -2.42 10.36
CA ALA A 176 -24.48 -3.81 10.39
C ALA A 176 -25.62 -4.00 9.39
N SER A 177 -25.95 -5.25 9.04
CA SER A 177 -27.13 -5.52 8.24
C SER A 177 -28.40 -5.32 9.05
N PRO A 178 -29.54 -4.92 8.40
CA PRO A 178 -30.85 -4.84 9.08
C PRO A 178 -31.25 -6.14 9.77
N GLY A 179 -30.92 -7.29 9.14
CA GLY A 179 -31.23 -8.60 9.70
C GLY A 179 -30.50 -8.91 10.99
N TYR A 180 -29.23 -8.51 11.10
CA TYR A 180 -28.48 -8.63 12.35
C TYR A 180 -29.13 -7.84 13.48
N LEU A 181 -29.48 -6.59 13.22
CA LEU A 181 -30.05 -5.70 14.23
C LEU A 181 -31.48 -6.11 14.63
N ALA A 182 -32.26 -6.67 13.71
CA ALA A 182 -33.58 -7.23 14.03
C ALA A 182 -33.46 -8.40 15.01
N ALA A 183 -32.43 -9.24 14.87
CA ALA A 183 -32.22 -10.41 15.72
C ALA A 183 -31.54 -10.12 17.06
N HIS A 184 -30.66 -9.08 17.12
CA HIS A 184 -29.80 -8.84 18.28
C HIS A 184 -30.08 -7.49 18.99
N GLY A 185 -31.00 -6.66 18.47
CA GLY A 185 -31.28 -5.32 18.98
C GLY A 185 -30.35 -4.25 18.45
N TRP A 186 -30.71 -2.99 18.75
CA TRP A 186 -29.97 -1.80 18.39
C TRP A 186 -29.24 -1.27 19.62
N PRO A 187 -27.91 -1.16 19.60
CA PRO A 187 -27.21 -0.51 20.70
C PRO A 187 -27.55 0.98 20.72
N ALA A 188 -27.86 1.52 21.89
CA ALA A 188 -28.15 2.93 22.10
C ALA A 188 -26.90 3.74 22.54
N HIS A 189 -25.88 3.06 23.07
CA HIS A 189 -24.65 3.64 23.53
C HIS A 189 -23.43 2.77 23.19
N PRO A 190 -22.23 3.35 22.91
CA PRO A 190 -21.02 2.57 22.57
C PRO A 190 -20.68 1.47 23.58
N ALA A 191 -20.95 1.66 24.87
CA ALA A 191 -20.71 0.63 25.89
C ALA A 191 -21.47 -0.70 25.62
N GLU A 192 -22.60 -0.64 24.93
CA GLU A 192 -23.42 -1.80 24.61
C GLU A 192 -22.80 -2.68 23.50
N LEU A 193 -21.83 -2.14 22.73
CA LEU A 193 -21.09 -2.92 21.74
C LEU A 193 -20.39 -4.14 22.34
N ARG A 194 -20.11 -4.13 23.65
CA ARG A 194 -19.56 -5.29 24.37
C ARG A 194 -20.49 -6.51 24.39
N ALA A 195 -21.78 -6.27 24.26
CA ALA A 195 -22.80 -7.33 24.21
C ALA A 195 -23.13 -7.76 22.77
N HIS A 196 -22.63 -7.06 21.77
CA HIS A 196 -22.84 -7.36 20.38
C HIS A 196 -21.67 -8.16 19.78
N ARG A 197 -21.96 -8.85 18.68
CA ARG A 197 -20.93 -9.47 17.84
C ARG A 197 -20.20 -8.37 17.09
N CYS A 198 -18.89 -8.23 17.32
CA CYS A 198 -18.05 -7.25 16.67
C CYS A 198 -17.13 -7.92 15.65
N ILE A 199 -17.06 -7.33 14.44
CA ILE A 199 -16.13 -7.72 13.38
C ILE A 199 -14.95 -6.75 13.49
N VAL A 200 -13.81 -7.25 13.95
CA VAL A 200 -12.60 -6.44 14.21
C VAL A 200 -11.61 -6.64 13.07
N MET A 201 -11.04 -5.53 12.60
CA MET A 201 -9.93 -5.56 11.65
C MET A 201 -8.60 -5.52 12.41
N GLY A 202 -7.68 -6.41 12.01
CA GLY A 202 -6.34 -6.51 12.58
C GLY A 202 -5.94 -7.94 12.88
N ASP A 203 -4.96 -8.09 13.75
CA ASP A 203 -4.38 -9.37 14.22
C ASP A 203 -4.66 -9.64 15.70
N GLN A 204 -5.24 -8.65 16.40
CA GLN A 204 -5.56 -8.75 17.81
C GLN A 204 -7.07 -8.91 18.03
N PRO A 205 -7.50 -9.86 18.90
CA PRO A 205 -8.91 -10.12 19.14
C PRO A 205 -9.62 -9.02 19.96
N ARG A 206 -8.87 -8.06 20.49
CA ARG A 206 -9.39 -6.90 21.19
C ARG A 206 -9.01 -5.63 20.45
N ALA A 207 -9.95 -4.71 20.34
CA ALA A 207 -9.73 -3.41 19.73
C ALA A 207 -10.42 -2.31 20.53
N GLU A 208 -9.78 -1.17 20.65
CA GLU A 208 -10.39 0.02 21.20
C GLU A 208 -11.03 0.83 20.06
N TRP A 209 -12.35 0.98 20.12
CA TRP A 209 -13.08 1.86 19.23
C TRP A 209 -13.37 3.17 19.93
N ARG A 210 -12.98 4.26 19.29
CA ARG A 210 -13.14 5.63 19.83
C ARG A 210 -14.18 6.37 19.02
N PHE A 211 -14.95 7.18 19.74
CA PHE A 211 -16.02 7.98 19.18
C PHE A 211 -16.04 9.35 19.83
N ASP A 212 -16.30 10.38 19.03
CA ASP A 212 -16.57 11.73 19.47
C ASP A 212 -18.08 11.79 19.76
N GLY A 213 -18.48 12.13 20.97
CA GLY A 213 -19.88 12.23 21.37
C GLY A 213 -20.22 13.64 21.88
N ALA A 214 -21.47 14.00 21.85
CA ALA A 214 -21.96 15.30 22.36
C ALA A 214 -21.58 15.59 23.81
N GLN A 215 -21.29 14.55 24.62
CA GLN A 215 -20.90 14.62 26.01
C GLN A 215 -19.41 14.37 26.27
N GLY A 216 -18.59 14.35 25.20
CA GLY A 216 -17.17 14.08 25.24
C GLY A 216 -16.81 12.75 24.54
N ASP A 217 -15.52 12.52 24.41
CA ASP A 217 -14.97 11.35 23.73
C ASP A 217 -15.27 10.08 24.51
N VAL A 218 -15.72 9.04 23.81
CA VAL A 218 -16.02 7.73 24.36
C VAL A 218 -15.12 6.69 23.73
N ALA A 219 -14.39 5.94 24.54
CA ALA A 219 -13.63 4.78 24.12
C ALA A 219 -14.28 3.50 24.64
N VAL A 220 -14.42 2.50 23.79
CA VAL A 220 -14.93 1.19 24.17
C VAL A 220 -13.98 0.08 23.67
N GLU A 221 -13.56 -0.77 24.59
CA GLU A 221 -12.88 -1.99 24.22
C GLU A 221 -13.92 -3.02 23.76
N VAL A 222 -13.80 -3.48 22.52
CA VAL A 222 -14.62 -4.56 21.93
C VAL A 222 -13.79 -5.82 21.77
N THR A 223 -14.44 -6.96 21.96
CA THR A 223 -13.83 -8.27 21.68
C THR A 223 -14.35 -8.79 20.34
N ALA A 224 -13.46 -9.19 19.47
CA ALA A 224 -13.81 -9.74 18.17
C ALA A 224 -14.60 -11.05 18.33
N THR A 225 -15.79 -11.11 17.76
CA THR A 225 -16.45 -12.39 17.45
C THR A 225 -15.87 -12.94 16.13
N LEU A 226 -15.51 -12.03 15.22
CA LEU A 226 -14.82 -12.33 13.96
C LEU A 226 -13.65 -11.38 13.82
N LEU A 227 -12.49 -11.92 13.47
CA LEU A 227 -11.25 -11.21 13.25
C LEU A 227 -10.79 -11.41 11.81
N THR A 228 -10.43 -10.32 11.14
CA THR A 228 -9.91 -10.36 9.77
C THR A 228 -8.90 -9.26 9.53
N ASN A 229 -7.95 -9.49 8.66
CA ASN A 229 -6.98 -8.49 8.17
C ASN A 229 -7.35 -7.91 6.81
N ASP A 230 -8.56 -8.22 6.28
CA ASP A 230 -9.04 -7.76 4.97
C ASP A 230 -10.32 -6.93 5.12
N GLY A 231 -10.29 -5.69 4.64
CA GLY A 231 -11.40 -4.76 4.72
C GLY A 231 -12.63 -5.20 3.92
N GLY A 232 -12.43 -5.91 2.80
CA GLY A 232 -13.51 -6.47 1.99
C GLY A 232 -14.20 -7.62 2.69
N ALA A 233 -13.43 -8.51 3.34
CA ALA A 233 -13.98 -9.57 4.17
C ALA A 233 -14.83 -9.02 5.33
N ALA A 234 -14.33 -7.99 6.04
CA ALA A 234 -15.09 -7.35 7.11
C ALA A 234 -16.41 -6.76 6.61
N ARG A 235 -16.42 -6.11 5.43
CA ARG A 235 -17.64 -5.61 4.78
C ARG A 235 -18.60 -6.75 4.44
N THR A 236 -18.11 -7.81 3.82
CA THR A 236 -18.93 -8.98 3.45
C THR A 236 -19.55 -9.61 4.69
N LEU A 237 -18.79 -9.83 5.76
CA LEU A 237 -19.29 -10.38 7.02
C LEU A 237 -20.40 -9.50 7.63
N ALA A 238 -20.27 -8.18 7.56
CA ALA A 238 -21.32 -7.26 8.03
C ALA A 238 -22.60 -7.36 7.18
N LEU A 239 -22.47 -7.46 5.85
CA LEU A 239 -23.59 -7.66 4.92
C LEU A 239 -24.34 -8.99 5.19
N GLU A 240 -23.60 -10.06 5.47
CA GLU A 240 -24.15 -11.38 5.79
C GLU A 240 -24.72 -11.49 7.22
N GLY A 241 -24.76 -10.39 7.98
CA GLY A 241 -25.35 -10.36 9.32
C GLY A 241 -24.49 -10.99 10.41
N ALA A 242 -23.20 -11.10 10.21
CA ALA A 242 -22.31 -11.73 11.18
C ALA A 242 -22.02 -10.83 12.40
N GLY A 243 -22.28 -9.51 12.31
CA GLY A 243 -22.02 -8.58 13.41
C GLY A 243 -21.94 -7.11 12.98
N ILE A 244 -21.47 -6.28 13.91
CA ILE A 244 -21.22 -4.85 13.71
C ILE A 244 -19.76 -4.64 13.31
N ALA A 245 -19.51 -3.86 12.26
CA ALA A 245 -18.18 -3.48 11.80
C ALA A 245 -17.97 -1.97 11.85
N LEU A 246 -16.75 -1.54 12.15
CA LEU A 246 -16.31 -0.14 12.02
C LEU A 246 -15.57 0.01 10.68
N LYS A 247 -16.21 0.69 9.71
CA LYS A 247 -15.74 0.74 8.32
C LYS A 247 -15.62 2.16 7.78
N SER A 248 -14.70 2.36 6.84
CA SER A 248 -14.63 3.59 6.06
C SER A 248 -15.93 3.81 5.27
N ILE A 249 -16.41 5.04 5.25
CA ILE A 249 -17.60 5.42 4.44
C ILE A 249 -17.33 5.17 2.94
N TRP A 250 -16.08 5.25 2.49
CA TRP A 250 -15.70 4.94 1.11
C TRP A 250 -15.94 3.47 0.73
N ASP A 251 -15.88 2.55 1.72
CA ASP A 251 -16.10 1.13 1.52
C ASP A 251 -17.59 0.78 1.53
N VAL A 252 -18.36 1.38 2.45
CA VAL A 252 -19.74 0.94 2.76
C VAL A 252 -20.82 1.94 2.35
N GLY A 253 -20.47 3.14 1.87
CA GLY A 253 -21.46 4.17 1.52
C GLY A 253 -22.53 3.68 0.57
N ALA A 254 -22.17 2.98 -0.51
CA ALA A 254 -23.13 2.41 -1.45
C ALA A 254 -24.06 1.32 -0.84
N ASP A 255 -23.61 0.62 0.20
CA ASP A 255 -24.44 -0.35 0.92
C ASP A 255 -25.40 0.33 1.88
N LEU A 256 -24.97 1.43 2.49
CA LEU A 256 -25.82 2.29 3.33
C LEU A 256 -26.92 2.94 2.48
N ASP A 257 -26.55 3.52 1.34
CA ASP A 257 -27.52 4.14 0.40
C ASP A 257 -28.55 3.13 -0.11
N ALA A 258 -28.12 1.89 -0.34
CA ALA A 258 -28.99 0.81 -0.80
C ALA A 258 -29.75 0.09 0.35
N GLY A 259 -29.56 0.49 1.59
CA GLY A 259 -30.19 -0.14 2.77
C GLY A 259 -29.71 -1.56 3.06
N ARG A 260 -28.64 -2.05 2.42
CA ARG A 260 -28.03 -3.37 2.72
C ARG A 260 -27.30 -3.36 4.05
N LEU A 261 -26.70 -2.23 4.38
CA LEU A 261 -26.19 -1.91 5.72
C LEU A 261 -26.93 -0.70 6.27
N VAL A 262 -26.96 -0.56 7.58
CA VAL A 262 -27.48 0.62 8.27
C VAL A 262 -26.44 1.13 9.25
N ARG A 263 -26.44 2.44 9.48
CA ARG A 263 -25.56 3.06 10.50
C ARG A 263 -26.01 2.67 11.87
N VAL A 264 -25.07 2.23 12.69
CA VAL A 264 -25.26 1.93 14.11
C VAL A 264 -24.67 3.08 14.90
N LEU A 265 -25.34 3.52 15.98
CA LEU A 265 -24.91 4.64 16.84
C LEU A 265 -24.62 5.94 16.03
N PRO A 266 -25.55 6.44 15.23
CA PRO A 266 -25.28 7.58 14.33
C PRO A 266 -24.94 8.89 15.06
N ALA A 267 -25.24 9.00 16.37
CA ALA A 267 -24.90 10.14 17.22
C ALA A 267 -23.43 10.10 17.73
N PHE A 268 -22.69 9.02 17.45
CA PHE A 268 -21.32 8.84 17.88
C PHE A 268 -20.44 8.70 16.62
N GLU A 269 -19.63 9.71 16.37
CA GLU A 269 -18.76 9.74 15.20
C GLU A 269 -17.37 9.18 15.53
N ALA A 270 -16.84 8.35 14.69
CA ALA A 270 -15.43 7.94 14.82
C ALA A 270 -14.51 9.09 14.39
N PRO A 271 -13.31 9.23 15.00
CA PRO A 271 -12.37 10.27 14.65
C PRO A 271 -12.06 10.31 13.15
N ALA A 272 -11.85 11.51 12.63
CA ALA A 272 -11.51 11.71 11.23
C ALA A 272 -10.30 10.87 10.83
N ALA A 273 -10.40 10.19 9.72
CA ALA A 273 -9.36 9.32 9.18
C ALA A 273 -9.16 9.58 7.67
N PRO A 274 -8.66 10.75 7.27
CA PRO A 274 -8.61 11.17 5.87
C PRO A 274 -7.79 10.21 5.00
N LEU A 275 -8.06 10.22 3.69
CA LEU A 275 -7.28 9.50 2.71
C LEU A 275 -6.01 10.28 2.36
N HIS A 276 -4.87 9.62 2.38
CA HIS A 276 -3.59 10.22 2.00
C HIS A 276 -2.92 9.44 0.87
N ALA A 277 -2.22 10.17 0.00
CA ALA A 277 -1.15 9.62 -0.80
C ALA A 277 0.17 9.77 -0.03
N VAL A 278 0.89 8.67 0.14
CA VAL A 278 2.19 8.61 0.79
C VAL A 278 3.20 8.16 -0.23
N TYR A 279 4.31 8.89 -0.33
CA TYR A 279 5.37 8.58 -1.28
C TYR A 279 6.73 9.08 -0.78
N PRO A 280 7.84 8.50 -1.22
CA PRO A 280 9.17 8.91 -0.80
C PRO A 280 9.42 10.40 -1.02
N GLY A 281 9.90 11.08 0.03
CA GLY A 281 10.37 12.46 -0.04
C GLY A 281 11.74 12.53 -0.71
N GLY A 282 11.99 13.58 -1.51
CA GLY A 282 13.28 13.84 -2.14
C GLY A 282 13.30 15.19 -2.82
N ARG A 283 14.49 15.61 -3.33
CA ARG A 283 14.62 16.89 -4.04
C ARG A 283 13.71 16.99 -5.27
N HIS A 284 13.33 15.85 -5.86
CA HIS A 284 12.47 15.81 -7.04
C HIS A 284 11.54 14.58 -6.96
N VAL A 285 10.25 14.84 -6.84
CA VAL A 285 9.20 13.82 -7.01
C VAL A 285 8.92 13.68 -8.50
N SER A 286 8.92 12.46 -9.04
CA SER A 286 8.73 12.21 -10.48
C SER A 286 7.41 12.77 -11.01
N LEU A 287 7.37 13.15 -12.29
CA LEU A 287 6.19 13.70 -12.94
C LEU A 287 5.02 12.72 -12.86
N ARG A 288 5.27 11.40 -13.09
CA ARG A 288 4.24 10.35 -13.00
C ARG A 288 3.57 10.31 -11.63
N VAL A 289 4.36 10.42 -10.54
CA VAL A 289 3.84 10.43 -9.17
C VAL A 289 3.03 11.69 -8.90
N ARG A 290 3.58 12.88 -9.22
CA ARG A 290 2.87 14.16 -9.00
C ARG A 290 1.56 14.19 -9.74
N THR A 291 1.58 13.88 -11.05
CA THR A 291 0.38 13.92 -11.89
C THR A 291 -0.68 12.93 -11.42
N PHE A 292 -0.25 11.72 -11.00
CA PHE A 292 -1.17 10.73 -10.46
C PHE A 292 -1.79 11.15 -9.13
N VAL A 293 -1.00 11.68 -8.20
CA VAL A 293 -1.48 12.16 -6.90
C VAL A 293 -2.42 13.35 -7.06
N ASP A 294 -2.11 14.30 -7.96
CA ASP A 294 -2.99 15.42 -8.29
C ASP A 294 -4.32 14.93 -8.87
N PHE A 295 -4.27 13.98 -9.81
CA PHE A 295 -5.45 13.37 -10.41
C PHE A 295 -6.31 12.64 -9.36
N LEU A 296 -5.72 11.80 -8.51
CA LEU A 296 -6.46 11.12 -7.45
C LEU A 296 -7.15 12.12 -6.52
N ARG A 297 -6.42 13.17 -6.10
CA ARG A 297 -6.96 14.20 -5.22
C ARG A 297 -8.15 14.92 -5.84
N GLU A 298 -8.07 15.28 -7.10
CA GLU A 298 -9.17 15.92 -7.82
C GLU A 298 -10.40 15.01 -7.85
N GLN A 299 -10.23 13.77 -8.31
CA GLN A 299 -11.33 12.83 -8.51
C GLN A 299 -11.96 12.39 -7.18
N LEU A 300 -11.17 12.10 -6.15
CA LEU A 300 -11.68 11.70 -4.84
C LEU A 300 -12.40 12.85 -4.13
N ARG A 301 -11.89 14.08 -4.21
CA ARG A 301 -12.60 15.25 -3.66
C ARG A 301 -13.90 15.55 -4.39
N HIS A 302 -13.93 15.32 -5.70
CA HIS A 302 -15.17 15.48 -6.48
C HIS A 302 -16.20 14.41 -6.10
N ALA A 303 -15.75 13.15 -5.89
CA ALA A 303 -16.62 12.07 -5.43
C ALA A 303 -17.14 12.32 -4.00
N TRP A 304 -16.30 12.86 -3.10
CA TRP A 304 -16.70 13.22 -1.73
C TRP A 304 -17.87 14.21 -1.70
N ARG A 305 -17.79 15.28 -2.47
CA ARG A 305 -18.85 16.32 -2.53
C ARG A 305 -20.22 15.82 -2.98
N ARG A 306 -20.32 14.61 -3.50
CA ARG A 306 -21.59 13.97 -3.90
C ARG A 306 -22.20 13.12 -2.79
N HIS A 307 -21.46 12.88 -1.72
CA HIS A 307 -21.87 12.07 -0.56
C HIS A 307 -22.17 12.93 0.68
N ASP A 308 -21.77 14.22 0.67
CA ASP A 308 -22.23 15.24 1.62
C ASP A 308 -23.52 15.90 1.08
#